data_ec62ba606e924f8d5e96ffe11de756d0
#
_entry.id   ec62ba606e924f8d5e96ffe11de756d0
#
_cell.length_a   1.000
_cell.length_b   1.000
_cell.length_c   1.000
_cell.angle_alpha   90.00
_cell.angle_beta   90.00
_cell.angle_gamma   90.00
#
_symmetry.space_group_name_H-M   'P 1'
#
loop_
_entity.id
_entity.type
_entity.pdbx_description
1 polymer ?
#
loop_
_entity_poly.entity_id
_entity_poly.type
_entity_poly.pdbx_seq_one_letter_code
_entity_poly.pdbx_strand_id
1 'polypeptide(L)'
;IGSTSDNLKAAAEGENYEWNDMYPRMAKEAEEEGFRELAEMFRNIAKVEAEHEKRYKDFAKNIEEGHVFLKDGKVFWKCRNCGAIFECKEAPQKCPVCDHPQAHFEIQAKNW
;
A
#
# COMPACT_ATOMS: atom_id res chain seq x y z
N ILE A 1 -14.66 8.36 -9.34
CA ILE A 1 -13.84 7.14 -9.48
C ILE A 1 -13.17 7.17 -10.84
N GLY A 2 -11.84 7.18 -10.86
CA GLY A 2 -11.03 7.20 -12.07
C GLY A 2 -10.30 5.88 -12.30
N SER A 3 -9.16 5.95 -12.99
CA SER A 3 -8.26 4.79 -13.13
C SER A 3 -7.69 4.37 -11.77
N THR A 4 -7.12 3.18 -11.68
CA THR A 4 -6.46 2.72 -10.44
C THR A 4 -5.35 3.67 -10.01
N SER A 5 -4.55 4.20 -10.95
CA SER A 5 -3.50 5.18 -10.65
C SER A 5 -4.08 6.48 -10.10
N ASP A 6 -5.15 7.01 -10.71
CA ASP A 6 -5.82 8.24 -10.22
C ASP A 6 -6.40 8.05 -8.82
N ASN A 7 -7.03 6.89 -8.58
CA ASN A 7 -7.61 6.58 -7.27
C ASN A 7 -6.53 6.45 -6.18
N LEU A 8 -5.37 5.85 -6.50
CA LEU A 8 -4.24 5.76 -5.57
C LEU A 8 -3.64 7.15 -5.25
N LYS A 9 -3.55 8.02 -6.24
CA LYS A 9 -3.09 9.40 -6.04
C LYS A 9 -4.05 10.19 -5.16
N ALA A 10 -5.35 10.09 -5.42
CA ALA A 10 -6.38 10.74 -4.59
C ALA A 10 -6.36 10.21 -3.15
N ALA A 11 -6.17 8.90 -2.95
CA ALA A 11 -6.01 8.33 -1.62
C ALA A 11 -4.76 8.86 -0.92
N ALA A 12 -3.61 8.91 -1.61
CA ALA A 12 -2.38 9.47 -1.07
C ALA A 12 -2.52 10.95 -0.65
N GLU A 13 -3.26 11.76 -1.41
CA GLU A 13 -3.56 13.15 -1.06
C GLU A 13 -4.43 13.25 0.20
N GLY A 14 -5.40 12.36 0.37
CA GLY A 14 -6.22 12.27 1.57
C GLY A 14 -5.38 11.95 2.81
N GLU A 15 -4.56 10.92 2.75
CA GLU A 15 -3.65 10.54 3.84
C GLU A 15 -2.65 11.66 4.18
N ASN A 16 -2.13 12.36 3.15
CA ASN A 16 -1.26 13.50 3.36
C ASN A 16 -1.94 14.61 4.17
N TYR A 17 -3.18 14.94 3.83
CA TYR A 17 -3.96 15.90 4.63
C TYR A 17 -4.15 15.43 6.06
N GLU A 18 -4.44 14.14 6.27
CA GLU A 18 -4.69 13.59 7.60
C GLU A 18 -3.45 13.65 8.50
N TRP A 19 -2.27 13.24 8.03
CA TRP A 19 -1.08 13.24 8.86
C TRP A 19 -0.36 14.58 8.95
N ASN A 20 -0.48 15.42 7.92
CA ASN A 20 0.24 16.70 7.85
C ASN A 20 -0.54 17.89 8.45
N ASP A 21 -1.88 17.82 8.46
CA ASP A 21 -2.74 18.89 8.97
C ASP A 21 -3.75 18.41 10.01
N MET A 22 -4.66 17.51 9.64
CA MET A 22 -5.86 17.19 10.42
C MET A 22 -5.52 16.62 11.81
N TYR A 23 -4.78 15.52 11.88
CA TYR A 23 -4.44 14.91 13.17
C TYR A 23 -3.49 15.74 14.02
N PRO A 24 -2.45 16.41 13.50
CA PRO A 24 -1.65 17.35 14.27
C PRO A 24 -2.48 18.48 14.90
N ARG A 25 -3.43 19.04 14.16
CA ARG A 25 -4.32 20.10 14.67
C ARG A 25 -5.25 19.55 15.76
N MET A 26 -5.89 18.39 15.53
CA MET A 26 -6.73 17.72 16.53
C MET A 26 -5.94 17.38 17.80
N ALA A 27 -4.68 16.94 17.66
CA ALA A 27 -3.82 16.66 18.80
C ALA A 27 -3.53 17.91 19.63
N LYS A 28 -3.27 19.04 18.96
CA LYS A 28 -3.05 20.32 19.63
C LYS A 28 -4.30 20.79 20.38
N GLU A 29 -5.45 20.74 19.73
CA GLU A 29 -6.73 21.13 20.33
C GLU A 29 -7.05 20.25 21.56
N ALA A 30 -6.86 18.92 21.46
CA ALA A 30 -7.07 18.00 22.57
C ALA A 30 -6.12 18.30 23.75
N GLU A 31 -4.86 18.63 23.49
CA GLU A 31 -3.89 18.97 24.53
C GLU A 31 -4.24 20.29 25.24
N GLU A 32 -4.68 21.30 24.49
CA GLU A 32 -5.13 22.59 25.03
C GLU A 32 -6.38 22.43 25.92
N GLU A 33 -7.27 21.48 25.60
CA GLU A 33 -8.45 21.14 26.41
C GLU A 33 -8.15 20.18 27.59
N GLY A 34 -6.90 19.73 27.75
CA GLY A 34 -6.47 18.86 28.84
C GLY A 34 -6.58 17.35 28.56
N PHE A 35 -6.94 16.94 27.34
CA PHE A 35 -7.05 15.54 26.94
C PHE A 35 -5.72 14.99 26.40
N ARG A 36 -4.73 14.86 27.28
CA ARG A 36 -3.35 14.48 26.90
C ARG A 36 -3.24 13.11 26.21
N GLU A 37 -3.95 12.10 26.73
CA GLU A 37 -3.95 10.75 26.14
C GLU A 37 -4.56 10.75 24.73
N LEU A 38 -5.63 11.52 24.53
CA LEU A 38 -6.25 11.69 23.22
C LEU A 38 -5.31 12.42 22.25
N ALA A 39 -4.63 13.47 22.71
CA ALA A 39 -3.65 14.18 21.91
C ALA A 39 -2.50 13.26 21.46
N GLU A 40 -2.00 12.40 22.36
CA GLU A 40 -0.97 11.41 22.00
C GLU A 40 -1.49 10.38 21.00
N MET A 41 -2.73 9.91 21.16
CA MET A 41 -3.37 9.01 20.22
C MET A 41 -3.43 9.63 18.82
N PHE A 42 -3.87 10.87 18.68
CA PHE A 42 -3.91 11.55 17.38
C PHE A 42 -2.53 11.70 16.75
N ARG A 43 -1.48 12.00 17.53
CA ARG A 43 -0.10 12.03 17.03
C ARG A 43 0.37 10.67 16.53
N ASN A 44 -0.04 9.60 17.17
CA ASN A 44 0.30 8.24 16.75
C ASN A 44 -0.48 7.82 15.49
N ILE A 45 -1.76 8.20 15.37
CA ILE A 45 -2.53 7.98 14.15
C ILE A 45 -1.87 8.73 12.97
N ALA A 46 -1.48 9.99 13.14
CA ALA A 46 -0.76 10.73 12.09
C ALA A 46 0.45 9.97 11.52
N LYS A 47 1.21 9.26 12.37
CA LYS A 47 2.34 8.43 11.90
C LYS A 47 1.87 7.25 11.04
N VAL A 48 0.73 6.67 11.35
CA VAL A 48 0.14 5.57 10.56
C VAL A 48 -0.29 6.08 9.19
N GLU A 49 -0.95 7.24 9.13
CA GLU A 49 -1.41 7.82 7.86
C GLU A 49 -0.25 8.24 6.95
N ALA A 50 0.89 8.65 7.52
CA ALA A 50 2.12 8.87 6.75
C ALA A 50 2.63 7.59 6.05
N GLU A 51 2.54 6.43 6.70
CA GLU A 51 2.87 5.13 6.09
C GLU A 51 1.83 4.70 5.05
N HIS A 52 0.55 5.02 5.24
CA HIS A 52 -0.50 4.79 4.24
C HIS A 52 -0.25 5.63 2.98
N GLU A 53 0.05 6.92 3.11
CA GLU A 53 0.42 7.78 1.97
C GLU A 53 1.58 7.18 1.18
N LYS A 54 2.65 6.80 1.87
CA LYS A 54 3.81 6.17 1.25
C LYS A 54 3.41 4.92 0.46
N ARG A 55 2.60 4.04 1.04
CA ARG A 55 2.12 2.82 0.38
C ARG A 55 1.32 3.13 -0.88
N TYR A 56 0.40 4.08 -0.84
CA TYR A 56 -0.38 4.47 -2.02
C TYR A 56 0.48 5.06 -3.13
N LYS A 57 1.48 5.88 -2.78
CA LYS A 57 2.46 6.42 -3.72
C LYS A 57 3.31 5.32 -4.36
N ASP A 58 3.79 4.35 -3.58
CA ASP A 58 4.58 3.23 -4.09
C ASP A 58 3.75 2.36 -5.05
N PHE A 59 2.47 2.12 -4.76
CA PHE A 59 1.57 1.41 -5.68
C PHE A 59 1.32 2.19 -6.97
N ALA A 60 1.04 3.48 -6.89
CA ALA A 60 0.86 4.32 -8.07
C ALA A 60 2.11 4.32 -8.95
N LYS A 61 3.29 4.45 -8.35
CA LYS A 61 4.59 4.38 -9.02
C LYS A 61 4.79 3.04 -9.72
N ASN A 62 4.51 1.92 -9.06
CA ASN A 62 4.61 0.59 -9.67
C ASN A 62 3.73 0.44 -10.91
N ILE A 63 2.52 1.02 -10.89
CA ILE A 63 1.63 1.01 -12.06
C ILE A 63 2.23 1.85 -13.20
N GLU A 64 2.68 3.07 -12.91
CA GLU A 64 3.25 4.01 -13.90
C GLU A 64 4.52 3.48 -14.55
N GLU A 65 5.37 2.80 -13.78
CA GLU A 65 6.64 2.22 -14.24
C GLU A 65 6.49 0.81 -14.83
N GLY A 66 5.29 0.22 -14.81
CA GLY A 66 5.06 -1.15 -15.29
C GLY A 66 5.66 -2.23 -14.37
N HIS A 67 5.89 -1.92 -13.12
CA HIS A 67 6.57 -2.81 -12.15
C HIS A 67 5.63 -3.66 -11.28
N VAL A 68 4.32 -3.65 -11.52
CA VAL A 68 3.37 -4.45 -10.72
C VAL A 68 3.71 -5.92 -10.81
N PHE A 69 3.88 -6.46 -12.04
CA PHE A 69 4.15 -7.86 -12.29
C PHE A 69 5.56 -8.13 -12.87
N LEU A 70 6.39 -7.10 -12.98
CA LEU A 70 7.77 -7.17 -13.47
C LEU A 70 8.70 -6.52 -12.44
N LYS A 71 9.77 -7.23 -12.05
CA LYS A 71 10.79 -6.74 -11.12
C LYS A 71 12.17 -6.71 -11.79
N ASP A 72 13.10 -5.95 -11.23
CA ASP A 72 14.46 -5.82 -11.77
C ASP A 72 15.26 -7.13 -11.67
N GLY A 73 14.99 -7.94 -10.67
CA GLY A 73 15.58 -9.25 -10.45
C GLY A 73 14.54 -10.36 -10.32
N LYS A 74 14.99 -11.61 -10.20
CA LYS A 74 14.12 -12.73 -9.89
C LYS A 74 13.55 -12.59 -8.49
N VAL A 75 12.26 -12.80 -8.36
CA VAL A 75 11.51 -12.86 -7.10
C VAL A 75 10.62 -14.09 -7.11
N PHE A 76 10.09 -14.46 -5.94
CA PHE A 76 9.13 -15.54 -5.83
C PHE A 76 7.71 -14.98 -5.98
N TRP A 77 7.04 -15.38 -7.06
CA TRP A 77 5.64 -15.07 -7.32
C TRP A 77 4.74 -16.19 -6.82
N LYS A 78 3.75 -15.84 -6.01
CA LYS A 78 2.76 -16.77 -5.48
C LYS A 78 1.40 -16.52 -6.14
N CYS A 79 0.81 -17.58 -6.69
CA CYS A 79 -0.58 -17.53 -7.14
C CYS A 79 -1.52 -17.50 -5.91
N ARG A 80 -2.30 -16.43 -5.76
CA ARG A 80 -3.23 -16.29 -4.63
C ARG A 80 -4.42 -17.25 -4.68
N ASN A 81 -4.68 -17.87 -5.85
CA ASN A 81 -5.74 -18.86 -5.97
C ASN A 81 -5.30 -20.25 -5.49
N CYS A 82 -4.21 -20.81 -6.05
CA CYS A 82 -3.80 -22.17 -5.75
C CYS A 82 -2.55 -22.31 -4.86
N GLY A 83 -1.84 -21.21 -4.61
CA GLY A 83 -0.63 -21.21 -3.78
C GLY A 83 0.66 -21.61 -4.52
N ALA A 84 0.62 -21.91 -5.82
CA ALA A 84 1.81 -22.25 -6.60
C ALA A 84 2.81 -21.10 -6.60
N ILE A 85 4.12 -21.41 -6.51
CA ILE A 85 5.20 -20.45 -6.39
C ILE A 85 6.17 -20.63 -7.56
N PHE A 86 6.56 -19.50 -8.17
CA PHE A 86 7.47 -19.46 -9.31
C PHE A 86 8.55 -18.41 -9.08
N GLU A 87 9.83 -18.77 -9.31
CA GLU A 87 10.95 -17.84 -9.23
C GLU A 87 11.25 -17.27 -10.62
N CYS A 88 10.88 -16.02 -10.87
CA CYS A 88 11.12 -15.31 -12.12
C CYS A 88 11.08 -13.79 -11.94
N LYS A 89 11.56 -13.04 -12.96
CA LYS A 89 11.47 -11.57 -12.96
C LYS A 89 10.04 -11.07 -13.14
N GLU A 90 9.30 -11.70 -14.05
CA GLU A 90 7.94 -11.37 -14.38
C GLU A 90 7.00 -12.47 -13.88
N ALA A 91 5.89 -12.07 -13.27
CA ALA A 91 4.84 -13.02 -12.90
C ALA A 91 4.29 -13.73 -14.15
N PRO A 92 4.04 -15.04 -14.10
CA PRO A 92 3.46 -15.76 -15.24
C PRO A 92 2.19 -15.08 -15.74
N GLN A 93 2.01 -14.98 -17.06
CA GLN A 93 0.80 -14.40 -17.67
C GLN A 93 -0.45 -15.18 -17.29
N LYS A 94 -0.28 -16.48 -17.03
CA LYS A 94 -1.31 -17.41 -16.60
C LYS A 94 -0.67 -18.43 -15.67
N CYS A 95 -1.36 -18.78 -14.60
CA CYS A 95 -0.89 -19.80 -13.68
C CYS A 95 -0.90 -21.17 -14.35
N PRO A 96 0.25 -21.86 -14.48
CA PRO A 96 0.31 -23.19 -15.12
C PRO A 96 -0.36 -24.30 -14.31
N VAL A 97 -0.74 -24.04 -13.06
CA VAL A 97 -1.40 -25.02 -12.19
C VAL A 97 -2.93 -24.88 -12.21
N CYS A 98 -3.46 -23.65 -12.17
CA CYS A 98 -4.90 -23.43 -12.00
C CYS A 98 -5.52 -22.51 -13.04
N ASP A 99 -4.77 -22.12 -14.06
CA ASP A 99 -5.22 -21.31 -15.20
C ASP A 99 -5.67 -19.86 -14.89
N HIS A 100 -5.51 -19.40 -13.65
CA HIS A 100 -5.84 -18.03 -13.28
C HIS A 100 -4.85 -17.01 -13.91
N PRO A 101 -5.34 -15.83 -14.31
CA PRO A 101 -4.50 -14.83 -15.00
C PRO A 101 -3.46 -14.20 -14.07
N GLN A 102 -2.49 -13.49 -14.67
CA GLN A 102 -1.39 -12.80 -14.00
C GLN A 102 -1.84 -11.94 -12.81
N ALA A 103 -3.02 -11.34 -12.87
CA ALA A 103 -3.60 -10.53 -11.79
C ALA A 103 -3.78 -11.29 -10.45
N HIS A 104 -3.71 -12.61 -10.46
CA HIS A 104 -3.75 -13.43 -9.25
C HIS A 104 -2.38 -13.64 -8.59
N PHE A 105 -1.30 -13.15 -9.19
CA PHE A 105 0.03 -13.27 -8.59
C PHE A 105 0.36 -12.10 -7.65
N GLU A 106 1.08 -12.42 -6.61
CA GLU A 106 1.71 -11.48 -5.68
C GLU A 106 3.14 -11.93 -5.37
N ILE A 107 3.99 -11.03 -4.92
CA ILE A 107 5.29 -11.42 -4.37
C ILE A 107 5.03 -12.23 -3.09
N GLN A 108 5.68 -13.40 -2.99
CA GLN A 108 5.54 -14.24 -1.81
C GLN A 108 5.99 -13.52 -0.55
N ALA A 109 5.09 -13.31 0.39
CA ALA A 109 5.44 -12.93 1.75
C ALA A 109 5.77 -14.20 2.57
N LYS A 110 6.82 -14.11 3.39
CA LYS A 110 7.19 -15.13 4.38
C LYS A 110 7.23 -14.47 5.74
N ASN A 111 6.16 -14.62 6.48
CA ASN A 111 5.99 -14.02 7.80
C ASN A 111 5.81 -15.05 8.93
N TRP A 112 6.28 -16.27 8.66
CA TRP A 112 6.32 -17.36 9.62
C TRP A 112 7.75 -17.79 9.93
#